data_d1a07c945c095ee96072c43d00b12a83
#
_entry.id   d1a07c945c095ee96072c43d00b12a83
#
_cell.length_a   1.000
_cell.length_b   1.000
_cell.length_c   1.000
_cell.angle_alpha   90.00
_cell.angle_beta   90.00
_cell.angle_gamma   90.00
#
_symmetry.space_group_name_H-M   'P 1'
#
loop_
_entity.id
_entity.type
_entity.pdbx_description
1 polymer ?
#
loop_
_entity_poly.entity_id
_entity_poly.type
_entity_poly.pdbx_seq_one_letter_code
_entity_poly.pdbx_strand_id
1 'polypeptide(L)'
;EMFDTSTPQGMLFLQMLGSFAEFERAIINERTRNGRIARLNENKWVGGKPSLGYKVNKDGKFEIDEDEAKIVKNIFKLRSKGLSLSKIGAKYGFSKQKVDYILKNKNYIGVFEYNGKKEKNSISIEIEPIVSKYLWNKVNLKK
;
A
#
# COMPACT_ATOMS: atom_id res chain seq x y z
N GLU A 1 -11.51 43.17 16.94
CA GLU A 1 -11.31 42.81 18.36
C GLU A 1 -10.72 41.43 18.43
N MET A 2 -9.50 41.37 18.95
CA MET A 2 -8.84 40.11 19.22
C MET A 2 -9.57 39.42 20.38
N PHE A 3 -9.92 38.18 20.21
CA PHE A 3 -10.47 37.35 21.29
C PHE A 3 -9.44 37.27 22.42
N ASP A 4 -9.79 37.80 23.59
CA ASP A 4 -8.93 37.75 24.77
C ASP A 4 -8.97 36.31 25.36
N THR A 5 -7.94 35.53 25.09
CA THR A 5 -7.81 34.17 25.60
C THR A 5 -7.46 34.09 27.08
N SER A 6 -7.22 35.23 27.71
CA SER A 6 -7.01 35.32 29.18
C SER A 6 -8.31 35.24 29.97
N THR A 7 -9.46 35.42 29.32
CA THR A 7 -10.78 35.29 29.95
C THR A 7 -11.30 33.86 29.82
N PRO A 8 -12.13 33.40 30.81
CA PRO A 8 -12.78 32.08 30.73
C PRO A 8 -13.61 31.89 29.45
N GLN A 9 -14.29 32.96 29.00
CA GLN A 9 -15.12 32.96 27.79
C GLN A 9 -14.26 32.83 26.53
N GLY A 10 -13.14 33.56 26.46
CA GLY A 10 -12.21 33.47 25.35
C GLY A 10 -11.55 32.10 25.25
N MET A 11 -11.21 31.51 26.40
CA MET A 11 -10.66 30.14 26.44
C MET A 11 -11.67 29.10 25.96
N LEU A 12 -12.94 29.20 26.43
CA LEU A 12 -14.00 28.32 25.98
C LEU A 12 -14.22 28.43 24.48
N PHE A 13 -14.22 29.63 23.91
CA PHE A 13 -14.37 29.87 22.49
C PHE A 13 -13.22 29.22 21.67
N LEU A 14 -11.99 29.38 22.15
CA LEU A 14 -10.82 28.76 21.52
C LEU A 14 -10.91 27.22 21.51
N GLN A 15 -11.35 26.62 22.62
CA GLN A 15 -11.57 25.17 22.72
C GLN A 15 -12.67 24.70 21.76
N MET A 16 -13.76 25.46 21.63
CA MET A 16 -14.83 25.14 20.66
C MET A 16 -14.30 25.19 19.23
N LEU A 17 -13.54 26.23 18.84
CA LEU A 17 -12.92 26.32 17.51
C LEU A 17 -11.98 25.14 17.24
N GLY A 18 -11.19 24.76 18.24
CA GLY A 18 -10.31 23.57 18.13
C GLY A 18 -11.10 22.30 17.90
N SER A 19 -12.19 22.10 18.65
CA SER A 19 -13.08 20.93 18.50
C SER A 19 -13.76 20.90 17.13
N PHE A 20 -14.20 22.03 16.61
CA PHE A 20 -14.76 22.11 15.25
C PHE A 20 -13.72 21.75 14.19
N ALA A 21 -12.49 22.24 14.31
CA ALA A 21 -11.42 21.92 13.36
C ALA A 21 -11.08 20.41 13.36
N GLU A 22 -11.05 19.79 14.55
CA GLU A 22 -10.86 18.33 14.65
C GLU A 22 -12.03 17.55 14.05
N PHE A 23 -13.25 18.00 14.26
CA PHE A 23 -14.45 17.39 13.68
C PHE A 23 -14.45 17.48 12.15
N GLU A 24 -14.15 18.66 11.58
CA GLU A 24 -14.01 18.80 10.13
C GLU A 24 -12.94 17.86 9.54
N ARG A 25 -11.78 17.77 10.20
CA ARG A 25 -10.72 16.86 9.78
C ARG A 25 -11.18 15.40 9.84
N ALA A 26 -11.93 15.01 10.86
CA ALA A 26 -12.47 13.66 10.98
C ALA A 26 -13.45 13.34 9.84
N ILE A 27 -14.35 14.26 9.49
CA ILE A 27 -15.28 14.11 8.35
C ILE A 27 -14.53 13.98 7.02
N ILE A 28 -13.52 14.81 6.78
CA ILE A 28 -12.72 14.76 5.54
C ILE A 28 -12.00 13.41 5.44
N ASN A 29 -11.42 12.93 6.54
CA ASN A 29 -10.74 11.63 6.58
C ASN A 29 -11.72 10.49 6.31
N GLU A 30 -12.92 10.53 6.90
CA GLU A 30 -13.95 9.52 6.68
C GLU A 30 -14.44 9.50 5.22
N ARG A 31 -14.74 10.66 4.64
CA ARG A 31 -15.12 10.76 3.23
C ARG A 31 -14.03 10.23 2.30
N THR A 32 -12.78 10.61 2.55
CA THR A 32 -11.62 10.14 1.77
C THR A 32 -11.49 8.62 1.86
N ARG A 33 -11.67 8.05 3.04
CA ARG A 33 -11.65 6.63 3.27
C ARG A 33 -12.75 5.90 2.50
N ASN A 34 -13.98 6.36 2.66
CA ASN A 34 -15.14 5.76 1.99
C ASN A 34 -14.99 5.82 0.46
N GLY A 35 -14.47 6.93 -0.07
CA GLY A 35 -14.15 7.05 -1.49
C GLY A 35 -13.08 6.05 -1.96
N ARG A 36 -12.05 5.78 -1.16
CA ARG A 36 -11.04 4.75 -1.46
C ARG A 36 -11.64 3.34 -1.43
N ILE A 37 -12.46 3.05 -0.43
CA ILE A 37 -13.16 1.76 -0.32
C ILE A 37 -14.05 1.51 -1.54
N ALA A 38 -14.84 2.50 -1.96
CA ALA A 38 -15.68 2.38 -3.14
C ALA A 38 -14.84 2.08 -4.40
N ARG A 39 -13.71 2.75 -4.58
CA ARG A 39 -12.79 2.48 -5.71
C ARG A 39 -12.19 1.07 -5.65
N LEU A 40 -11.82 0.59 -4.48
CA LEU A 40 -11.30 -0.77 -4.31
C LEU A 40 -12.35 -1.82 -4.66
N ASN A 41 -13.61 -1.62 -4.25
CA ASN A 41 -14.73 -2.51 -4.61
C ASN A 41 -14.97 -2.56 -6.13
N GLU A 42 -14.59 -1.51 -6.86
CA GLU A 42 -14.58 -1.49 -8.33
C GLU A 42 -13.27 -2.02 -8.95
N ASN A 43 -12.39 -2.63 -8.14
CA ASN A 43 -11.04 -3.07 -8.53
C ASN A 43 -10.16 -1.93 -9.09
N LYS A 44 -10.39 -0.70 -8.63
CA LYS A 44 -9.61 0.48 -9.03
C LYS A 44 -8.51 0.79 -8.02
N TRP A 45 -7.38 1.28 -8.52
CA TRP A 45 -6.26 1.73 -7.71
C TRP A 45 -6.61 2.96 -6.87
N VAL A 46 -6.11 3.00 -5.63
CA VAL A 46 -6.45 4.05 -4.65
C VAL A 46 -5.32 5.02 -4.33
N GLY A 47 -4.29 5.03 -5.14
CA GLY A 47 -3.22 6.02 -5.06
C GLY A 47 -1.84 5.48 -4.71
N GLY A 48 -0.84 6.31 -4.94
CA GLY A 48 0.57 5.95 -4.84
C GLY A 48 1.10 5.22 -6.08
N LYS A 49 2.38 4.84 -6.03
CA LYS A 49 2.99 4.03 -7.10
C LYS A 49 2.63 2.56 -6.87
N PRO A 50 2.13 1.83 -7.88
CA PRO A 50 1.91 0.40 -7.78
C PRO A 50 3.20 -0.36 -7.47
N SER A 51 3.07 -1.59 -6.97
CA SER A 51 4.22 -2.48 -6.78
C SER A 51 4.89 -2.79 -8.12
N LEU A 52 6.20 -3.01 -8.10
CA LEU A 52 6.97 -3.40 -9.29
C LEU A 52 6.27 -4.57 -10.00
N GLY A 53 6.11 -4.50 -11.30
CA GLY A 53 5.39 -5.50 -12.10
C GLY A 53 3.92 -5.20 -12.34
N TYR A 54 3.40 -4.14 -11.73
CA TYR A 54 2.03 -3.66 -11.94
C TYR A 54 2.01 -2.20 -12.37
N LYS A 55 1.07 -1.87 -13.23
CA LYS A 55 0.73 -0.52 -13.66
C LYS A 55 -0.76 -0.27 -13.49
N VAL A 56 -1.17 0.98 -13.61
CA VAL A 56 -2.57 1.38 -13.58
C VAL A 56 -2.96 1.81 -14.98
N ASN A 57 -4.00 1.20 -15.53
CA ASN A 57 -4.51 1.55 -16.86
C ASN A 57 -5.33 2.85 -16.84
N LYS A 58 -5.82 3.28 -18.00
CA LYS A 58 -6.62 4.51 -18.16
C LYS A 58 -7.91 4.51 -17.34
N ASP A 59 -8.47 3.33 -17.07
CA ASP A 59 -9.68 3.15 -16.26
C ASP A 59 -9.39 3.10 -14.76
N GLY A 60 -8.13 3.23 -14.37
CA GLY A 60 -7.69 3.18 -12.98
C GLY A 60 -7.59 1.77 -12.41
N LYS A 61 -7.64 0.73 -13.23
CA LYS A 61 -7.52 -0.67 -12.80
C LYS A 61 -6.08 -1.17 -12.82
N PHE A 62 -5.80 -2.15 -11.98
CA PHE A 62 -4.52 -2.87 -12.02
C PHE A 62 -4.33 -3.61 -13.32
N GLU A 63 -3.13 -3.52 -13.87
CA GLU A 63 -2.69 -4.26 -15.04
C GLU A 63 -1.24 -4.71 -14.83
N ILE A 64 -0.88 -5.89 -15.34
CA ILE A 64 0.50 -6.36 -15.29
C ILE A 64 1.35 -5.56 -16.29
N ASP A 65 2.49 -5.06 -15.82
CA ASP A 65 3.56 -4.59 -16.69
C ASP A 65 4.48 -5.76 -17.02
N GLU A 66 4.43 -6.24 -18.25
CA GLU A 66 5.10 -7.47 -18.66
C GLU A 66 6.63 -7.43 -18.50
N ASP A 67 7.24 -6.27 -18.72
CA ASP A 67 8.70 -6.14 -18.59
C ASP A 67 9.14 -6.14 -17.13
N GLU A 68 8.43 -5.38 -16.27
CA GLU A 68 8.68 -5.40 -14.84
C GLU A 68 8.30 -6.76 -14.21
N ALA A 69 7.24 -7.41 -14.70
CA ALA A 69 6.82 -8.73 -14.22
C ALA A 69 7.88 -9.81 -14.48
N LYS A 70 8.59 -9.74 -15.62
CA LYS A 70 9.74 -10.63 -15.90
C LYS A 70 10.83 -10.48 -14.83
N ILE A 71 11.11 -9.24 -14.42
CA ILE A 71 12.11 -8.97 -13.37
C ILE A 71 11.65 -9.62 -12.05
N VAL A 72 10.38 -9.42 -11.67
CA VAL A 72 9.82 -10.03 -10.45
C VAL A 72 9.91 -11.55 -10.49
N LYS A 73 9.47 -12.18 -11.57
CA LYS A 73 9.55 -13.64 -11.76
C LYS A 73 10.99 -14.15 -11.62
N ASN A 74 11.96 -13.43 -12.19
CA ASN A 74 13.36 -13.79 -12.09
C ASN A 74 13.92 -13.65 -10.68
N ILE A 75 13.53 -12.61 -9.93
CA ILE A 75 13.92 -12.42 -8.53
C ILE A 75 13.47 -13.63 -7.70
N PHE A 76 12.21 -14.06 -7.84
CA PHE A 76 11.69 -15.24 -7.15
C PHE A 76 12.41 -16.53 -7.55
N LYS A 77 12.70 -16.73 -8.86
CA LYS A 77 13.46 -17.88 -9.36
C LYS A 77 14.88 -17.92 -8.78
N LEU A 78 15.58 -16.80 -8.78
CA LEU A 78 16.94 -16.71 -8.23
C LEU A 78 16.97 -17.01 -6.74
N ARG A 79 15.98 -16.47 -6.00
CA ARG A 79 15.86 -16.76 -4.57
C ARG A 79 15.54 -18.23 -4.29
N SER A 80 14.68 -18.85 -5.07
CA SER A 80 14.35 -20.28 -4.94
C SER A 80 15.55 -21.21 -5.20
N LYS A 81 16.54 -20.73 -5.96
CA LYS A 81 17.84 -21.40 -6.20
C LYS A 81 18.87 -21.13 -5.09
N GLY A 82 18.53 -20.34 -4.08
CA GLY A 82 19.38 -20.08 -2.93
C GLY A 82 20.26 -18.83 -2.99
N LEU A 83 20.13 -17.99 -4.04
CA LEU A 83 20.91 -16.76 -4.11
C LEU A 83 20.58 -15.83 -2.94
N SER A 84 21.59 -15.12 -2.41
CA SER A 84 21.41 -14.14 -1.37
C SER A 84 20.68 -12.89 -1.88
N LEU A 85 19.98 -12.20 -0.98
CA LEU A 85 19.26 -10.96 -1.31
C LEU A 85 20.18 -9.88 -1.91
N SER A 86 21.41 -9.79 -1.38
CA SER A 86 22.41 -8.82 -1.86
C SER A 86 22.87 -9.13 -3.29
N LYS A 87 23.10 -10.40 -3.63
CA LYS A 87 23.48 -10.81 -4.98
C LYS A 87 22.36 -10.58 -5.99
N ILE A 88 21.10 -10.85 -5.59
CA ILE A 88 19.93 -10.58 -6.42
C ILE A 88 19.79 -9.05 -6.63
N GLY A 89 19.92 -8.28 -5.58
CA GLY A 89 19.84 -6.81 -5.63
C GLY A 89 20.90 -6.22 -6.57
N ALA A 90 22.14 -6.66 -6.46
CA ALA A 90 23.24 -6.21 -7.31
C ALA A 90 22.95 -6.41 -8.82
N LYS A 91 22.26 -7.50 -9.19
CA LYS A 91 21.90 -7.79 -10.58
C LYS A 91 20.93 -6.77 -11.18
N TYR A 92 20.03 -6.20 -10.39
CA TYR A 92 18.97 -5.28 -10.82
C TYR A 92 19.13 -3.84 -10.33
N GLY A 93 20.24 -3.53 -9.65
CA GLY A 93 20.43 -2.22 -9.02
C GLY A 93 19.48 -1.96 -7.84
N PHE A 94 19.04 -3.00 -7.14
CA PHE A 94 18.14 -2.91 -5.99
C PHE A 94 18.89 -3.13 -4.68
N SER A 95 18.46 -2.41 -3.63
CA SER A 95 18.94 -2.68 -2.28
C SER A 95 18.45 -4.03 -1.77
N LYS A 96 19.17 -4.62 -0.80
CA LYS A 96 18.77 -5.84 -0.10
C LYS A 96 17.34 -5.73 0.46
N GLN A 97 17.00 -4.58 1.06
CA GLN A 97 15.69 -4.31 1.63
C GLN A 97 14.59 -4.29 0.58
N LYS A 98 14.87 -3.72 -0.60
CA LYS A 98 13.91 -3.71 -1.71
C LYS A 98 13.64 -5.13 -2.22
N VAL A 99 14.66 -5.96 -2.34
CA VAL A 99 14.50 -7.37 -2.73
C VAL A 99 13.69 -8.14 -1.69
N ASP A 100 13.97 -7.97 -0.40
CA ASP A 100 13.21 -8.60 0.68
C ASP A 100 11.74 -8.17 0.67
N TYR A 101 11.47 -6.88 0.47
CA TYR A 101 10.12 -6.35 0.33
C TYR A 101 9.38 -6.99 -0.86
N ILE A 102 10.02 -7.11 -2.03
CA ILE A 102 9.44 -7.75 -3.21
C ILE A 102 9.06 -9.21 -2.88
N LEU A 103 9.96 -9.97 -2.27
CA LEU A 103 9.73 -11.39 -1.98
C LEU A 103 8.62 -11.65 -0.96
N LYS A 104 8.33 -10.69 -0.07
CA LYS A 104 7.28 -10.78 0.95
C LYS A 104 5.94 -10.21 0.51
N ASN A 105 5.89 -9.51 -0.61
CA ASN A 105 4.70 -8.81 -1.06
C ASN A 105 3.66 -9.77 -1.63
N LYS A 106 2.51 -9.88 -0.96
CA LYS A 106 1.39 -10.74 -1.35
C LYS A 106 0.70 -10.31 -2.66
N ASN A 107 0.93 -9.10 -3.15
CA ASN A 107 0.40 -8.67 -4.44
C ASN A 107 0.81 -9.64 -5.56
N TYR A 108 2.00 -10.20 -5.48
CA TYR A 108 2.52 -11.11 -6.50
C TYR A 108 1.83 -12.47 -6.56
N ILE A 109 1.10 -12.85 -5.52
CA ILE A 109 0.22 -14.02 -5.51
C ILE A 109 -1.27 -13.67 -5.69
N GLY A 110 -1.54 -12.44 -6.10
CA GLY A 110 -2.88 -12.00 -6.44
C GLY A 110 -3.71 -11.41 -5.29
N VAL A 111 -3.09 -11.04 -4.17
CA VAL A 111 -3.78 -10.45 -3.02
C VAL A 111 -3.26 -9.06 -2.73
N PHE A 112 -4.08 -8.04 -2.98
CA PHE A 112 -3.79 -6.68 -2.57
C PHE A 112 -4.54 -6.36 -1.26
N GLU A 113 -3.80 -6.06 -0.21
CA GLU A 113 -4.35 -5.66 1.10
C GLU A 113 -4.23 -4.14 1.27
N TYR A 114 -5.36 -3.47 1.44
CA TYR A 114 -5.41 -2.06 1.81
C TYR A 114 -5.60 -1.92 3.32
N ASN A 115 -4.52 -1.55 3.99
CA ASN A 115 -4.54 -1.25 5.42
C ASN A 115 -4.54 0.26 5.59
N GLY A 116 -5.68 0.85 5.91
CA GLY A 116 -5.71 2.24 6.36
C GLY A 116 -4.82 2.38 7.62
N LYS A 117 -4.07 3.47 7.72
CA LYS A 117 -3.04 3.70 8.78
C LYS A 117 -3.49 3.48 10.23
N LYS A 118 -4.78 3.28 10.51
CA LYS A 118 -5.36 3.17 11.86
C LYS A 118 -6.45 2.11 11.99
N GLU A 119 -6.57 1.13 11.08
CA GLU A 119 -7.77 0.33 11.04
C GLU A 119 -7.57 -1.15 11.34
N LYS A 120 -8.45 -1.63 12.22
CA LYS A 120 -8.62 -3.05 12.53
C LYS A 120 -9.16 -3.88 11.35
N ASN A 121 -9.69 -3.23 10.31
CA ASN A 121 -10.31 -3.88 9.16
C ASN A 121 -9.49 -3.58 7.90
N SER A 122 -8.65 -4.52 7.49
CA SER A 122 -8.02 -4.51 6.18
C SER A 122 -9.04 -4.91 5.11
N ILE A 123 -9.02 -4.21 3.97
CA ILE A 123 -9.78 -4.59 2.79
C ILE A 123 -8.83 -5.30 1.86
N SER A 124 -9.22 -6.49 1.45
CA SER A 124 -8.46 -7.32 0.53
C SER A 124 -9.21 -7.42 -0.79
N ILE A 125 -8.52 -7.19 -1.89
CA ILE A 125 -9.03 -7.41 -3.25
C ILE A 125 -8.15 -8.39 -3.99
N GLU A 126 -8.74 -9.13 -4.93
CA GLU A 126 -8.01 -10.01 -5.83
C GLU A 126 -7.48 -9.21 -7.02
N ILE A 127 -6.22 -9.43 -7.34
CA ILE A 127 -5.55 -8.89 -8.53
C ILE A 127 -4.89 -10.02 -9.30
N GLU A 128 -4.51 -9.78 -10.54
CA GLU A 128 -3.85 -10.79 -11.36
C GLU A 128 -2.47 -11.14 -10.77
N PRO A 129 -2.19 -12.44 -10.47
CA PRO A 129 -0.93 -12.84 -9.88
C PRO A 129 0.21 -12.86 -10.91
N ILE A 130 1.42 -12.46 -10.50
CA ILE A 130 2.64 -12.55 -11.30
C ILE A 130 3.40 -13.85 -11.03
N VAL A 131 3.31 -14.35 -9.79
CA VAL A 131 4.04 -15.52 -9.30
C VAL A 131 3.07 -16.55 -8.75
N SER A 132 3.35 -17.84 -8.93
CA SER A 132 2.52 -18.90 -8.35
C SER A 132 2.67 -18.93 -6.83
N LYS A 133 1.59 -19.32 -6.14
CA LYS A 133 1.60 -19.52 -4.67
C LYS A 133 2.69 -20.53 -4.25
N TYR A 134 2.91 -21.57 -5.06
CA TYR A 134 3.96 -22.55 -4.81
C TYR A 134 5.36 -21.90 -4.76
N LEU A 135 5.71 -21.09 -5.75
CA LEU A 135 7.02 -20.44 -5.80
C LEU A 135 7.17 -19.41 -4.68
N TRP A 136 6.13 -18.65 -4.37
CA TRP A 136 6.11 -17.69 -3.26
C TRP A 136 6.32 -18.38 -1.91
N ASN A 137 5.60 -19.48 -1.67
CA ASN A 137 5.74 -20.28 -0.45
C ASN A 137 7.16 -20.90 -0.34
N LYS A 138 7.69 -21.42 -1.44
CA LYS A 138 9.05 -21.99 -1.48
C LYS A 138 10.11 -20.99 -1.04
N VAL A 139 9.92 -19.71 -1.35
CA VAL A 139 10.85 -18.63 -1.00
C VAL A 139 10.65 -18.15 0.45
N ASN A 140 9.40 -18.08 0.92
CA ASN A 140 9.05 -17.46 2.19
C ASN A 140 8.87 -18.46 3.35
N LEU A 141 8.50 -19.71 3.08
CA LEU A 141 8.23 -20.73 4.09
C LEU A 141 9.39 -21.71 4.28
N LYS A 142 10.58 -21.41 3.78
CA LYS A 142 11.78 -22.18 4.17
C LYS A 142 12.00 -21.99 5.66
N LYS A 143 11.75 -23.05 6.41
CA LYS A 143 12.20 -23.22 7.78
C LYS A 143 13.73 -23.15 7.87
#